data_5047fd994248136cfeb2f799445c7e31
#
_entry.id   5047fd994248136cfeb2f799445c7e31
#
_cell.length_a   1.000
_cell.length_b   1.000
_cell.length_c   1.000
_cell.angle_alpha   90.00
_cell.angle_beta   90.00
_cell.angle_gamma   90.00
#
_symmetry.space_group_name_H-M   'P 1'
#
loop_
_entity.id
_entity.type
_entity.pdbx_description
1 polymer ?
#
loop_
_entity_poly.entity_id
_entity_poly.type
_entity_poly.pdbx_seq_one_letter_code
_entity_poly.pdbx_strand_id
1 'polypeptide(L)'
;MNSLMSQSRRVMDKTEFLAAIKLVSGEELLSMVTSVHDENGDYLIVENPIEVEEVMLPNKQAGAKVQPWMKFSREEQFVIPKDKIITIVEVTEEVAVFYHMSLRKLNTDF
;
A
#
# COMPACT_ATOMS: atom_id res chain seq x y z
N MET A 1 -27.23 -2.04 -15.98
CA MET A 1 -26.71 -2.03 -16.06
C MET A 1 -26.27 -2.00 -15.84
N ASN A 2 -26.28 -1.94 -15.59
CA ASN A 2 -25.57 -1.92 -15.50
C ASN A 2 -25.15 -1.96 -15.06
N SER A 3 -25.16 -1.89 -14.76
CA SER A 3 -24.48 -1.91 -14.56
C SER A 3 -24.08 -1.79 -14.30
N LEU A 4 -24.10 -1.86 -14.12
CA LEU A 4 -23.42 -1.74 -14.10
C LEU A 4 -23.14 -1.37 -13.83
N MET A 5 -23.25 -1.28 -13.61
CA MET A 5 -22.66 -0.99 -13.50
C MET A 5 -22.34 -0.77 -13.04
N SER A 6 -22.50 -0.79 -12.81
CA SER A 6 -21.85 -0.72 -12.61
C SER A 6 -21.42 -0.74 -12.36
N GLN A 7 -21.30 -0.85 -12.18
CA GLN A 7 -20.59 -0.89 -12.24
C GLN A 7 -19.88 -0.55 -12.31
N SER A 8 -19.99 -0.39 -12.23
CA SER A 8 -19.21 -0.05 -12.42
C SER A 8 -18.57 0.39 -12.35
N ARG A 9 -18.58 0.33 -12.44
CA ARG A 9 -17.88 0.66 -12.32
C ARG A 9 -17.27 0.73 -12.10
N ARG A 10 -17.04 0.69 -11.93
CA ARG A 10 -16.32 0.62 -11.56
C ARG A 10 -15.46 0.33 -11.56
N VAL A 11 -15.14 0.28 -11.53
CA VAL A 11 -14.29 -0.24 -11.31
C VAL A 11 -13.75 -0.90 -12.04
N MET A 12 -13.84 -0.99 -12.72
CA MET A 12 -13.33 -1.51 -13.27
C MET A 12 -12.22 -1.59 -13.64
N ASP A 13 -12.02 -1.38 -13.74
CA ASP A 13 -10.89 -1.23 -13.86
C ASP A 13 -10.17 -1.33 -12.75
N LYS A 14 -10.26 -2.26 -12.09
CA LYS A 14 -9.67 -2.56 -11.02
C LYS A 14 -8.38 -3.00 -11.27
N THR A 15 -7.49 -2.28 -11.69
CA THR A 15 -6.12 -2.63 -11.85
C THR A 15 -5.44 -2.60 -10.49
N GLU A 16 -4.96 -3.73 -10.07
CA GLU A 16 -4.13 -3.81 -8.89
C GLU A 16 -2.69 -3.55 -9.28
N PHE A 17 -1.98 -2.76 -8.52
CA PHE A 17 -0.56 -2.56 -8.75
C PHE A 17 0.14 -2.26 -7.42
N LEU A 18 1.45 -2.49 -7.40
CA LEU A 18 2.24 -2.23 -6.21
C LEU A 18 2.68 -0.78 -6.22
N ALA A 19 2.39 -0.07 -5.15
CA ALA A 19 2.58 1.37 -5.09
C ALA A 19 3.33 1.79 -3.84
N ALA A 20 4.03 2.91 -3.96
CA ALA A 20 4.52 3.67 -2.81
C ALA A 20 3.53 4.80 -2.57
N ILE A 21 3.09 4.95 -1.34
CA ILE A 21 2.04 5.88 -0.98
C ILE A 21 2.57 6.78 0.13
N LYS A 22 2.45 8.11 -0.08
CA LYS A 22 2.79 9.07 0.96
C LYS A 22 1.49 9.62 1.53
N LEU A 23 1.31 9.47 2.84
CA LEU A 23 0.10 9.94 3.51
C LEU A 23 0.30 11.33 4.09
N VAL A 24 -0.80 12.05 4.27
CA VAL A 24 -0.74 13.40 4.85
C VAL A 24 -0.17 13.38 6.27
N SER A 25 -0.27 12.25 6.97
CA SER A 25 0.31 12.11 8.31
C SER A 25 1.82 11.91 8.29
N GLY A 26 2.41 11.74 7.12
CA GLY A 26 3.87 11.62 6.98
C GLY A 26 4.38 10.23 6.70
N GLU A 27 3.56 9.21 6.90
CA GLU A 27 4.01 7.84 6.67
C GLU A 27 4.18 7.57 5.19
N GLU A 28 5.13 6.71 4.88
CA GLU A 28 5.31 6.23 3.53
C GLU A 28 5.10 4.73 3.54
N LEU A 29 4.21 4.24 2.68
CA LEU A 29 3.82 2.84 2.66
C LEU A 29 4.16 2.20 1.33
N LEU A 30 4.45 0.91 1.37
CA LEU A 30 4.45 0.08 0.17
C LEU A 30 3.26 -0.87 0.30
N SER A 31 2.49 -1.00 -0.74
CA SER A 31 1.28 -1.82 -0.68
C SER A 31 0.77 -2.16 -2.07
N MET A 32 0.15 -3.32 -2.18
CA MET A 32 -0.72 -3.54 -3.34
C MET A 32 -1.92 -2.64 -3.18
N VAL A 33 -2.33 -1.98 -4.24
CA VAL A 33 -3.45 -1.04 -4.18
C VAL A 33 -4.43 -1.28 -5.30
N THR A 34 -5.69 -0.98 -5.00
CA THR A 34 -6.76 -0.92 -5.98
C THR A 34 -7.45 0.42 -5.79
N SER A 35 -7.54 1.19 -6.86
CA SER A 35 -8.20 2.50 -6.80
C SER A 35 -9.69 2.29 -7.03
N VAL A 36 -10.49 2.87 -6.16
CA VAL A 36 -11.95 2.73 -6.24
C VAL A 36 -12.57 4.11 -6.33
N HIS A 37 -13.53 4.24 -7.22
CA HIS A 37 -14.29 5.45 -7.39
C HIS A 37 -15.76 5.05 -7.46
N ASP A 38 -16.54 5.43 -6.49
CA ASP A 38 -17.96 5.08 -6.48
C ASP A 38 -18.76 6.24 -5.87
N GLU A 39 -20.04 5.99 -5.63
CA GLU A 39 -20.91 7.04 -5.14
C GLU A 39 -20.54 7.54 -3.75
N ASN A 40 -19.74 6.78 -3.02
CA ASN A 40 -19.29 7.17 -1.69
C ASN A 40 -17.98 7.95 -1.74
N GLY A 41 -17.40 8.15 -2.93
CA GLY A 41 -16.19 8.93 -3.09
C GLY A 41 -15.05 8.13 -3.67
N ASP A 42 -13.86 8.70 -3.54
CA ASP A 42 -12.64 8.09 -4.06
C ASP A 42 -11.81 7.58 -2.91
N TYR A 43 -11.32 6.36 -3.04
CA TYR A 43 -10.47 5.80 -2.00
C TYR A 43 -9.59 4.69 -2.60
N LEU A 44 -8.60 4.29 -1.82
CA LEU A 44 -7.76 3.15 -2.17
C LEU A 44 -8.06 2.00 -1.24
N ILE A 45 -8.09 0.79 -1.81
CA ILE A 45 -8.01 -0.41 -1.01
C ILE A 45 -6.54 -0.81 -1.04
N VAL A 46 -5.91 -0.87 0.13
CA VAL A 46 -4.51 -1.27 0.24
C VAL A 46 -4.46 -2.66 0.86
N GLU A 47 -3.61 -3.51 0.29
CA GLU A 47 -3.49 -4.89 0.76
C GLU A 47 -2.07 -5.13 1.21
N ASN A 48 -1.93 -5.65 2.42
CA ASN A 48 -0.64 -5.92 3.06
C ASN A 48 0.29 -4.70 3.05
N PRO A 49 -0.21 -3.54 3.53
CA PRO A 49 0.64 -2.36 3.55
C PRO A 49 1.75 -2.49 4.59
N ILE A 50 2.96 -2.13 4.18
CA ILE A 50 4.09 -2.08 5.10
C ILE A 50 4.62 -0.66 5.14
N GLU A 51 5.12 -0.31 6.30
CA GLU A 51 5.75 0.99 6.51
C GLU A 51 7.25 0.79 6.44
N VAL A 52 7.94 1.64 5.69
CA VAL A 52 9.38 1.54 5.51
C VAL A 52 10.01 2.79 6.05
N GLU A 53 10.98 2.61 6.93
CA GLU A 53 11.69 3.72 7.53
C GLU A 53 13.17 3.56 7.22
N GLU A 54 13.78 4.63 6.74
CA GLU A 54 15.21 4.61 6.48
C GLU A 54 15.94 4.79 7.80
N VAL A 55 16.92 3.94 8.06
CA VAL A 55 17.66 3.99 9.31
C VAL A 55 19.15 3.95 9.01
N MET A 56 19.95 4.42 9.97
CA MET A 56 21.39 4.37 9.88
C MET A 56 21.86 3.13 10.64
N LEU A 57 22.59 2.27 9.94
CA LEU A 57 23.13 1.06 10.55
C LEU A 57 24.40 1.39 11.33
N PRO A 58 24.82 0.48 12.23
CA PRO A 58 26.03 0.74 13.04
C PRO A 58 27.27 1.00 12.21
N ASN A 59 27.34 0.45 10.98
CA ASN A 59 28.50 0.67 10.11
C ASN A 59 28.35 1.95 9.29
N LYS A 60 27.39 2.80 9.63
CA LYS A 60 27.10 4.08 8.98
C LYS A 60 26.59 3.95 7.56
N GLN A 61 26.15 2.75 7.19
CA GLN A 61 25.47 2.56 5.91
C GLN A 61 23.97 2.74 6.10
N ALA A 62 23.28 3.15 5.02
CA ALA A 62 21.85 3.29 5.07
C ALA A 62 21.21 1.92 5.05
N GLY A 63 20.15 1.76 5.81
CA GLY A 63 19.35 0.56 5.82
C GLY A 63 17.88 0.90 5.87
N ALA A 64 17.05 -0.12 5.90
CA ALA A 64 15.61 0.07 5.96
C ALA A 64 15.01 -0.78 7.05
N LYS A 65 14.13 -0.19 7.84
CA LYS A 65 13.36 -0.90 8.84
C LYS A 65 11.95 -1.04 8.29
N VAL A 66 11.43 -2.26 8.31
CA VAL A 66 10.15 -2.58 7.72
C VAL A 66 9.23 -3.14 8.79
N GLN A 67 7.98 -2.68 8.79
CA GLN A 67 6.98 -3.19 9.73
C GLN A 67 5.61 -3.10 9.09
N PRO A 68 4.66 -3.95 9.52
CA PRO A 68 3.28 -3.81 9.03
C PRO A 68 2.76 -2.44 9.43
N TRP A 69 1.95 -1.84 8.55
CA TRP A 69 1.37 -0.53 8.85
C TRP A 69 0.44 -0.62 10.05
N MET A 70 -0.42 -1.65 10.05
CA MET A 70 -1.34 -1.87 11.19
C MET A 70 -0.81 -3.01 12.02
N LYS A 71 -0.07 -2.68 13.06
CA LYS A 71 0.68 -3.66 13.84
C LYS A 71 -0.18 -4.57 14.71
N PHE A 72 -1.36 -4.12 15.05
CA PHE A 72 -2.21 -4.85 16.00
C PHE A 72 -3.42 -5.48 15.33
N SER A 73 -3.39 -5.63 14.02
CA SER A 73 -4.51 -6.18 13.27
C SER A 73 -4.04 -7.41 12.49
N ARG A 74 -4.94 -8.37 12.35
CA ARG A 74 -4.70 -9.51 11.46
C ARG A 74 -5.32 -9.28 10.09
N GLU A 75 -5.99 -8.15 9.92
CA GLU A 75 -6.56 -7.82 8.63
C GLU A 75 -5.46 -7.54 7.64
N GLU A 76 -5.73 -7.86 6.38
CA GLU A 76 -4.75 -7.64 5.32
C GLU A 76 -5.14 -6.49 4.42
N GLN A 77 -6.39 -6.07 4.46
CA GLN A 77 -6.88 -5.01 3.59
C GLN A 77 -7.42 -3.86 4.41
N PHE A 78 -7.14 -2.66 3.94
CA PHE A 78 -7.60 -1.44 4.61
C PHE A 78 -8.03 -0.45 3.55
N VAL A 79 -8.90 0.49 3.95
CA VAL A 79 -9.38 1.54 3.05
C VAL A 79 -8.74 2.86 3.46
N ILE A 80 -8.18 3.56 2.48
CA ILE A 80 -7.61 4.88 2.72
C ILE A 80 -8.33 5.87 1.82
N PRO A 81 -9.04 6.86 2.40
CA PRO A 81 -9.68 7.90 1.58
C PRO A 81 -8.63 8.68 0.81
N LYS A 82 -8.96 9.10 -0.40
CA LYS A 82 -7.98 9.79 -1.24
C LYS A 82 -7.52 11.12 -0.67
N ASP A 83 -8.35 11.77 0.14
CA ASP A 83 -7.94 13.04 0.74
C ASP A 83 -6.86 12.87 1.82
N LYS A 84 -6.51 11.65 2.18
CA LYS A 84 -5.42 11.37 3.12
C LYS A 84 -4.12 11.04 2.42
N ILE A 85 -4.09 11.08 1.09
CA ILE A 85 -2.94 10.68 0.29
C ILE A 85 -2.35 11.91 -0.35
N ILE A 86 -1.04 12.13 -0.12
CA ILE A 86 -0.33 13.20 -0.80
C ILE A 86 0.02 12.78 -2.21
N THR A 87 0.58 11.58 -2.34
CA THR A 87 0.97 11.08 -3.66
C THR A 87 1.03 9.57 -3.65
N ILE A 88 0.89 8.99 -4.82
CA ILE A 88 0.96 7.56 -5.01
C ILE A 88 1.68 7.32 -6.33
N VAL A 89 2.66 6.41 -6.33
CA VAL A 89 3.41 6.09 -7.52
C VAL A 89 3.59 4.59 -7.63
N GLU A 90 3.65 4.10 -8.85
CA GLU A 90 3.96 2.69 -9.07
C GLU A 90 5.45 2.48 -8.83
N VAL A 91 5.80 1.39 -8.15
CA VAL A 91 7.19 1.14 -7.79
C VAL A 91 7.95 0.48 -8.93
N THR A 92 9.28 0.54 -8.84
CA THR A 92 10.13 -0.15 -9.78
C THR A 92 10.16 -1.65 -9.47
N GLU A 93 10.70 -2.42 -10.42
CA GLU A 93 10.81 -3.85 -10.20
C GLU A 93 11.68 -4.19 -8.99
N GLU A 94 12.72 -3.43 -8.78
CA GLU A 94 13.61 -3.66 -7.64
C GLU A 94 12.88 -3.46 -6.32
N VAL A 95 12.06 -2.43 -6.24
CA VAL A 95 11.28 -2.18 -5.04
C VAL A 95 10.22 -3.25 -4.87
N ALA A 96 9.66 -3.76 -5.97
CA ALA A 96 8.70 -4.85 -5.90
C ALA A 96 9.33 -6.10 -5.27
N VAL A 97 10.55 -6.43 -5.66
CA VAL A 97 11.25 -7.56 -5.07
C VAL A 97 11.47 -7.34 -3.58
N PHE A 98 11.91 -6.14 -3.22
CA PHE A 98 12.10 -5.78 -1.81
C PHE A 98 10.81 -5.95 -1.01
N TYR A 99 9.69 -5.50 -1.57
CA TYR A 99 8.39 -5.60 -0.91
C TYR A 99 8.02 -7.06 -0.65
N HIS A 100 8.14 -7.92 -1.67
CA HIS A 100 7.74 -9.30 -1.53
C HIS A 100 8.66 -10.05 -0.56
N MET A 101 9.94 -9.73 -0.56
CA MET A 101 10.87 -10.33 0.40
C MET A 101 10.54 -9.86 1.82
N SER A 102 10.19 -8.60 1.97
CA SER A 102 9.83 -8.04 3.26
C SER A 102 8.58 -8.70 3.81
N LEU A 103 7.57 -8.91 2.97
CA LEU A 103 6.35 -9.58 3.41
C LEU A 103 6.64 -11.00 3.85
N ARG A 104 7.46 -11.71 3.10
CA ARG A 104 7.80 -13.08 3.46
C ARG A 104 8.48 -13.14 4.81
N LYS A 105 9.41 -12.22 5.04
CA LYS A 105 10.12 -12.18 6.30
C LYS A 105 9.19 -11.84 7.46
N LEU A 106 8.31 -10.86 7.28
CA LEU A 106 7.37 -10.48 8.32
C LEU A 106 6.43 -11.63 8.67
N ASN A 107 5.97 -12.36 7.67
CA ASN A 107 5.07 -13.48 7.90
C ASN A 107 5.80 -14.63 8.59
N THR A 108 7.08 -14.80 8.35
CA THR A 108 7.87 -15.86 8.96
C THR A 108 8.17 -15.55 10.43
N ASP A 109 8.29 -14.27 10.76
CA ASP A 109 8.63 -13.84 12.12
C ASP A 109 7.45 -13.94 13.08
N PHE A 110 6.27 -14.24 12.58
CA PHE A 110 5.09 -14.45 13.39
C PHE A 110 4.70 -15.94 13.39
#